data_68201d48cf4c6a234523a8a8cdc66926
#
_entry.id   68201d48cf4c6a234523a8a8cdc66926
#
_cell.length_a   1.000
_cell.length_b   1.000
_cell.length_c   1.000
_cell.angle_alpha   90.00
_cell.angle_beta   90.00
_cell.angle_gamma   90.00
#
_symmetry.space_group_name_H-M   'P 1'
#
loop_
_entity.id
_entity.type
_entity.pdbx_description
1 polymer ?
#
loop_
_entity_poly.entity_id
_entity_poly.type
_entity_poly.pdbx_seq_one_letter_code
_entity_poly.pdbx_strand_id
1 'polypeptide(L)'
;MLDSRARALLSPVLDAAGQRLAAAGMPPMALTVAGWAAGAGACAATALRAWPVALGLWLVNRLLDGLDGPTARAGAPTDAGGFLDIVADFSVYAGIILGLAIAIPAARLACVALLTAYYISGTAFLALSSLAERRRQRLGDDRSLRFVGGLAEGTETVIVYVLIFLLPQHATVIVWAFTAAVAITAAQRIVTGVRLLRAPARAEPAGVPTARAGAAPVTHEESAT
;
A
#
# COMPACT_ATOMS: atom_id res chain seq x y z
N MET A 1 -12.02 -5.12 4.57
CA MET A 1 -13.23 -5.85 4.08
C MET A 1 -13.93 -5.13 2.94
N LEU A 2 -14.12 -3.81 3.00
CA LEU A 2 -14.63 -3.03 1.86
C LEU A 2 -13.57 -2.90 0.75
N ASP A 3 -12.30 -2.80 1.11
CA ASP A 3 -11.17 -2.60 0.19
C ASP A 3 -11.10 -3.71 -0.89
N SER A 4 -11.24 -4.99 -0.52
CA SER A 4 -11.23 -6.09 -1.50
C SER A 4 -12.41 -6.04 -2.47
N ARG A 5 -13.59 -5.62 -2.02
CA ARG A 5 -14.78 -5.47 -2.88
C ARG A 5 -14.67 -4.25 -3.78
N ALA A 6 -14.22 -3.13 -3.23
CA ALA A 6 -14.00 -1.91 -3.99
C ALA A 6 -12.93 -2.14 -5.08
N ARG A 7 -11.83 -2.79 -4.75
CA ARG A 7 -10.81 -3.20 -5.74
C ARG A 7 -11.40 -4.10 -6.82
N ALA A 8 -12.17 -5.13 -6.46
CA ALA A 8 -12.77 -6.02 -7.44
C ALA A 8 -13.71 -5.31 -8.42
N LEU A 9 -14.45 -4.29 -7.95
CA LEU A 9 -15.34 -3.50 -8.78
C LEU A 9 -14.60 -2.48 -9.67
N LEU A 10 -13.56 -1.86 -9.15
CA LEU A 10 -12.84 -0.79 -9.83
C LEU A 10 -11.71 -1.31 -10.74
N SER A 11 -11.11 -2.47 -10.40
CA SER A 11 -9.98 -3.02 -11.16
C SER A 11 -10.22 -3.09 -12.67
N PRO A 12 -11.37 -3.58 -13.20
CA PRO A 12 -11.52 -3.69 -14.66
C PRO A 12 -11.44 -2.33 -15.36
N VAL A 13 -12.01 -1.29 -14.74
CA VAL A 13 -12.03 0.06 -15.30
C VAL A 13 -10.65 0.70 -15.18
N LEU A 14 -9.99 0.57 -14.03
CA LEU A 14 -8.66 1.11 -13.78
C LEU A 14 -7.61 0.40 -14.64
N ASP A 15 -7.68 -0.90 -14.79
CA ASP A 15 -6.76 -1.68 -15.66
C ASP A 15 -6.92 -1.30 -17.13
N ALA A 16 -8.15 -1.13 -17.62
CA ALA A 16 -8.39 -0.67 -18.98
C ALA A 16 -7.88 0.76 -19.21
N ALA A 17 -8.05 1.66 -18.24
CA ALA A 17 -7.53 3.02 -18.31
C ALA A 17 -6.00 3.03 -18.23
N GLY A 18 -5.40 2.25 -17.35
CA GLY A 18 -3.95 2.13 -17.20
C GLY A 18 -3.28 1.59 -18.48
N GLN A 19 -3.89 0.59 -19.13
CA GLN A 19 -3.41 0.08 -20.43
C GLN A 19 -3.42 1.17 -21.51
N ARG A 20 -4.47 1.99 -21.57
CA ARG A 20 -4.54 3.11 -22.52
C ARG A 20 -3.48 4.16 -22.24
N LEU A 21 -3.25 4.51 -20.98
CA LEU A 21 -2.22 5.46 -20.56
C LEU A 21 -0.82 4.93 -20.91
N ALA A 22 -0.54 3.67 -20.63
CA ALA A 22 0.72 3.03 -21.00
C ALA A 22 0.92 3.01 -22.51
N ALA A 23 -0.12 2.65 -23.29
CA ALA A 23 -0.07 2.68 -24.75
C ALA A 23 0.15 4.09 -25.33
N ALA A 24 -0.30 5.14 -24.62
CA ALA A 24 -0.03 6.54 -24.95
C ALA A 24 1.36 7.01 -24.51
N GLY A 25 2.19 6.13 -23.92
CA GLY A 25 3.54 6.48 -23.47
C GLY A 25 3.58 7.25 -22.14
N MET A 26 2.49 7.26 -21.36
CA MET A 26 2.46 7.94 -20.06
C MET A 26 3.36 7.21 -19.06
N PRO A 27 4.40 7.86 -18.51
CA PRO A 27 5.23 7.24 -17.49
C PRO A 27 4.45 7.13 -16.17
N PRO A 28 4.40 5.94 -15.54
CA PRO A 28 3.70 5.74 -14.26
C PRO A 28 4.14 6.72 -13.17
N MET A 29 5.44 7.02 -13.10
CA MET A 29 6.02 7.99 -12.17
C MET A 29 5.41 9.39 -12.28
N ALA A 30 5.00 9.81 -13.48
CA ALA A 30 4.35 11.11 -13.66
C ALA A 30 2.96 11.13 -13.00
N LEU A 31 2.23 10.00 -13.01
CA LEU A 31 0.95 9.87 -12.32
C LEU A 31 1.13 9.92 -10.80
N THR A 32 2.12 9.21 -10.27
CA THR A 32 2.47 9.22 -8.84
C THR A 32 2.84 10.63 -8.38
N VAL A 33 3.71 11.34 -9.11
CA VAL A 33 4.12 12.71 -8.78
C VAL A 33 2.95 13.70 -8.89
N ALA A 34 2.15 13.62 -9.95
CA ALA A 34 0.97 14.47 -10.11
C ALA A 34 -0.08 14.19 -9.01
N GLY A 35 -0.29 12.92 -8.68
CA GLY A 35 -1.14 12.49 -7.58
C GLY A 35 -0.64 13.05 -6.25
N TRP A 36 0.64 12.92 -5.97
CA TRP A 36 1.25 13.47 -4.76
C TRP A 36 1.11 14.99 -4.67
N ALA A 37 1.35 15.72 -5.78
CA ALA A 37 1.16 17.17 -5.84
C ALA A 37 -0.30 17.59 -5.55
N ALA A 38 -1.29 16.86 -6.13
CA ALA A 38 -2.70 17.06 -5.82
C ALA A 38 -2.99 16.78 -4.33
N GLY A 39 -2.42 15.71 -3.77
CA GLY A 39 -2.51 15.38 -2.35
C GLY A 39 -1.93 16.48 -1.45
N ALA A 40 -0.74 16.98 -1.78
CA ALA A 40 -0.14 18.11 -1.05
C ALA A 40 -1.02 19.38 -1.12
N GLY A 41 -1.62 19.65 -2.28
CA GLY A 41 -2.63 20.68 -2.44
C GLY A 41 -3.86 20.46 -1.57
N ALA A 42 -4.35 19.21 -1.45
CA ALA A 42 -5.45 18.85 -0.55
C ALA A 42 -5.10 19.11 0.91
N CYS A 43 -3.86 18.80 1.33
CA CYS A 43 -3.37 19.08 2.68
C CYS A 43 -3.39 20.59 2.98
N ALA A 44 -2.86 21.40 2.07
CA ALA A 44 -2.86 22.86 2.20
C ALA A 44 -4.29 23.43 2.22
N ALA A 45 -5.16 22.97 1.31
CA ALA A 45 -6.57 23.39 1.27
C ALA A 45 -7.31 23.02 2.56
N THR A 46 -6.99 21.87 3.15
CA THR A 46 -7.53 21.45 4.46
C THR A 46 -7.12 22.43 5.56
N ALA A 47 -5.84 22.77 5.64
CA ALA A 47 -5.32 23.71 6.63
C ALA A 47 -5.96 25.11 6.50
N LEU A 48 -6.27 25.52 5.27
CA LEU A 48 -6.95 26.78 4.93
C LEU A 48 -8.48 26.73 5.04
N ARG A 49 -9.05 25.59 5.46
CA ARG A 49 -10.51 25.36 5.55
C ARG A 49 -11.25 25.47 4.21
N ALA A 50 -10.54 25.33 3.11
CA ALA A 50 -11.12 25.33 1.76
C ALA A 50 -11.69 23.91 1.41
N TRP A 51 -12.71 23.47 2.17
CA TRP A 51 -13.23 22.10 2.16
C TRP A 51 -13.59 21.56 0.77
N PRO A 52 -14.30 22.31 -0.11
CA PRO A 52 -14.59 21.83 -1.46
C PRO A 52 -13.34 21.63 -2.30
N VAL A 53 -12.33 22.51 -2.16
CA VAL A 53 -11.05 22.40 -2.86
C VAL A 53 -10.26 21.21 -2.33
N ALA A 54 -10.24 21.03 -1.00
CA ALA A 54 -9.59 19.87 -0.38
C ALA A 54 -10.20 18.56 -0.86
N LEU A 55 -11.54 18.48 -0.92
CA LEU A 55 -12.25 17.31 -1.44
C LEU A 55 -11.91 17.06 -2.92
N GLY A 56 -11.97 18.06 -3.77
CA GLY A 56 -11.65 17.92 -5.19
C GLY A 56 -10.23 17.44 -5.43
N LEU A 57 -9.25 18.04 -4.78
CA LEU A 57 -7.84 17.67 -4.87
C LEU A 57 -7.58 16.27 -4.28
N TRP A 58 -8.27 15.90 -3.18
CA TRP A 58 -8.21 14.56 -2.61
C TRP A 58 -8.73 13.51 -3.60
N LEU A 59 -9.87 13.74 -4.25
CA LEU A 59 -10.42 12.81 -5.23
C LEU A 59 -9.50 12.68 -6.46
N VAL A 60 -8.90 13.77 -6.93
CA VAL A 60 -7.89 13.73 -8.00
C VAL A 60 -6.67 12.92 -7.57
N ASN A 61 -6.15 13.14 -6.35
CA ASN A 61 -5.06 12.34 -5.81
C ASN A 61 -5.41 10.85 -5.81
N ARG A 62 -6.58 10.45 -5.30
CA ARG A 62 -7.01 9.04 -5.28
C ARG A 62 -7.21 8.43 -6.66
N LEU A 63 -7.67 9.21 -7.63
CA LEU A 63 -7.81 8.76 -9.00
C LEU A 63 -6.45 8.49 -9.66
N LEU A 64 -5.50 9.41 -9.51
CA LEU A 64 -4.15 9.28 -10.09
C LEU A 64 -3.38 8.12 -9.46
N ASP A 65 -3.46 7.95 -8.15
CA ASP A 65 -2.93 6.83 -7.39
C ASP A 65 -3.54 5.48 -7.84
N GLY A 66 -4.86 5.45 -8.04
CA GLY A 66 -5.52 4.26 -8.57
C GLY A 66 -5.12 3.90 -10.01
N LEU A 67 -4.57 4.85 -10.78
CA LEU A 67 -4.17 4.65 -12.18
C LEU A 67 -2.68 4.29 -12.34
N ASP A 68 -1.80 4.73 -11.44
CA ASP A 68 -0.35 4.54 -11.60
C ASP A 68 0.05 3.05 -11.55
N GLY A 69 -0.49 2.28 -10.62
CA GLY A 69 -0.25 0.84 -10.53
C GLY A 69 -0.68 0.06 -11.78
N PRO A 70 -1.92 0.18 -12.27
CA PRO A 70 -2.34 -0.39 -13.56
C PRO A 70 -1.47 0.05 -14.75
N THR A 71 -1.09 1.34 -14.80
CA THR A 71 -0.21 1.87 -15.85
C THR A 71 1.18 1.25 -15.78
N ALA A 72 1.73 1.09 -14.57
CA ALA A 72 3.02 0.44 -14.36
C ALA A 72 2.99 -1.04 -14.76
N ARG A 73 1.94 -1.77 -14.40
CA ARG A 73 1.79 -3.19 -14.78
C ARG A 73 1.64 -3.39 -16.30
N ALA A 74 1.01 -2.45 -16.99
CA ALA A 74 0.88 -2.48 -18.44
C ALA A 74 2.16 -2.06 -19.19
N GLY A 75 3.05 -1.32 -18.53
CA GLY A 75 4.33 -0.87 -19.07
C GLY A 75 5.53 -1.58 -18.41
N ALA A 76 6.40 -0.82 -17.78
CA ALA A 76 7.57 -1.34 -17.06
C ALA A 76 7.52 -0.93 -15.59
N PRO A 77 7.04 -1.80 -14.68
CA PRO A 77 7.06 -1.52 -13.25
C PRO A 77 8.49 -1.41 -12.73
N THR A 78 8.73 -0.49 -11.79
CA THR A 78 10.04 -0.29 -11.17
C THR A 78 9.93 -0.31 -9.64
N ASP A 79 10.95 -0.81 -8.96
CA ASP A 79 10.99 -0.79 -7.49
C ASP A 79 10.96 0.63 -6.92
N ALA A 80 11.63 1.57 -7.61
CA ALA A 80 11.62 2.97 -7.25
C ALA A 80 10.20 3.59 -7.35
N GLY A 81 9.40 3.20 -8.36
CA GLY A 81 8.01 3.61 -8.49
C GLY A 81 7.17 3.13 -7.32
N GLY A 82 7.23 1.85 -7.00
CA GLY A 82 6.51 1.28 -5.85
C GLY A 82 6.93 1.88 -4.51
N PHE A 83 8.22 2.18 -4.34
CA PHE A 83 8.71 2.87 -3.14
C PHE A 83 8.13 4.27 -3.01
N LEU A 84 8.18 5.07 -4.09
CA LEU A 84 7.67 6.44 -4.08
C LEU A 84 6.15 6.51 -3.91
N ASP A 85 5.41 5.58 -4.48
CA ASP A 85 3.97 5.44 -4.31
C ASP A 85 3.60 5.28 -2.82
N ILE A 86 4.23 4.35 -2.12
CA ILE A 86 4.03 4.14 -0.68
C ILE A 86 4.36 5.42 0.11
N VAL A 87 5.49 6.08 -0.18
CA VAL A 87 5.91 7.30 0.52
C VAL A 87 4.94 8.45 0.25
N ALA A 88 4.50 8.61 -1.00
CA ALA A 88 3.52 9.62 -1.39
C ALA A 88 2.20 9.44 -0.64
N ASP A 89 1.66 8.22 -0.62
CA ASP A 89 0.42 7.88 0.08
C ASP A 89 0.48 8.21 1.58
N PHE A 90 1.48 7.70 2.26
CA PHE A 90 1.64 7.93 3.70
C PHE A 90 1.82 9.42 4.02
N SER A 91 2.55 10.17 3.17
CA SER A 91 2.74 11.61 3.36
C SER A 91 1.43 12.40 3.20
N VAL A 92 0.60 12.05 2.21
CA VAL A 92 -0.70 12.71 1.97
C VAL A 92 -1.68 12.38 3.08
N TYR A 93 -1.77 11.12 3.52
CA TYR A 93 -2.64 10.73 4.65
C TYR A 93 -2.27 11.51 5.92
N ALA A 94 -0.99 11.56 6.27
CA ALA A 94 -0.54 12.30 7.43
C ALA A 94 -0.74 13.82 7.25
N GLY A 95 -0.48 14.35 6.04
CA GLY A 95 -0.60 15.77 5.71
C GLY A 95 -2.02 16.31 5.83
N ILE A 96 -3.04 15.52 5.40
CA ILE A 96 -4.45 15.92 5.57
C ILE A 96 -4.81 16.01 7.06
N ILE A 97 -4.39 15.05 7.89
CA ILE A 97 -4.65 15.08 9.33
C ILE A 97 -3.91 16.24 10.01
N LEU A 98 -2.69 16.55 9.57
CA LEU A 98 -1.97 17.73 10.03
C LEU A 98 -2.71 19.02 9.64
N GLY A 99 -3.16 19.12 8.39
CA GLY A 99 -3.99 20.24 7.91
C GLY A 99 -5.26 20.41 8.74
N LEU A 100 -5.92 19.32 9.09
CA LEU A 100 -7.11 19.31 9.94
C LEU A 100 -6.80 19.78 11.37
N ALA A 101 -5.68 19.37 11.95
CA ALA A 101 -5.25 19.82 13.28
C ALA A 101 -4.96 21.34 13.31
N ILE A 102 -4.50 21.89 12.18
CA ILE A 102 -4.31 23.35 12.00
C ILE A 102 -5.67 24.04 11.88
N ALA A 103 -6.55 23.49 11.03
CA ALA A 103 -7.84 24.09 10.71
C ALA A 103 -8.82 24.07 11.90
N ILE A 104 -8.84 22.99 12.68
CA ILE A 104 -9.82 22.76 13.77
C ILE A 104 -9.09 22.49 15.09
N PRO A 105 -8.83 23.53 15.91
CA PRO A 105 -8.11 23.36 17.19
C PRO A 105 -8.74 22.32 18.13
N ALA A 106 -10.07 22.17 18.15
CA ALA A 106 -10.78 21.18 18.95
C ALA A 106 -10.48 19.73 18.52
N ALA A 107 -10.05 19.51 17.27
CA ALA A 107 -9.71 18.18 16.76
C ALA A 107 -8.23 17.81 16.98
N ARG A 108 -7.37 18.70 17.46
CA ARG A 108 -5.91 18.49 17.55
C ARG A 108 -5.54 17.19 18.28
N LEU A 109 -6.15 16.95 19.43
CA LEU A 109 -5.84 15.75 20.20
C LEU A 109 -6.25 14.47 19.44
N ALA A 110 -7.42 14.49 18.80
CA ALA A 110 -7.87 13.38 17.96
C ALA A 110 -6.92 13.15 16.76
N CYS A 111 -6.45 14.22 16.13
CA CYS A 111 -5.48 14.15 15.03
C CYS A 111 -4.14 13.56 15.47
N VAL A 112 -3.61 14.00 16.63
CA VAL A 112 -2.36 13.43 17.19
C VAL A 112 -2.54 11.95 17.52
N ALA A 113 -3.66 11.56 18.13
CA ALA A 113 -3.97 10.16 18.40
C ALA A 113 -4.07 9.33 17.11
N LEU A 114 -4.71 9.86 16.05
CA LEU A 114 -4.80 9.20 14.75
C LEU A 114 -3.43 9.05 14.08
N LEU A 115 -2.59 10.08 14.09
CA LEU A 115 -1.23 10.00 13.56
C LEU A 115 -0.39 8.96 14.31
N THR A 116 -0.55 8.86 15.64
CA THR A 116 0.11 7.83 16.45
C THR A 116 -0.37 6.43 16.05
N ALA A 117 -1.68 6.24 15.88
CA ALA A 117 -2.25 4.98 15.44
C ALA A 117 -1.79 4.60 14.01
N TYR A 118 -1.70 5.56 13.09
CA TYR A 118 -1.14 5.38 11.76
C TYR A 118 0.34 4.96 11.81
N TYR A 119 1.14 5.62 12.63
CA TYR A 119 2.55 5.28 12.81
C TYR A 119 2.72 3.82 13.25
N ILE A 120 1.98 3.40 14.28
CA ILE A 120 2.03 2.01 14.79
C ILE A 120 1.54 1.02 13.71
N SER A 121 0.38 1.31 13.09
CA SER A 121 -0.22 0.44 12.08
C SER A 121 0.65 0.31 10.82
N GLY A 122 1.21 1.43 10.34
CA GLY A 122 2.09 1.48 9.18
C GLY A 122 3.42 0.76 9.44
N THR A 123 4.04 1.01 10.59
CA THR A 123 5.27 0.32 11.00
C THR A 123 5.05 -1.19 11.11
N ALA A 124 3.94 -1.63 11.73
CA ALA A 124 3.61 -3.06 11.83
C ALA A 124 3.41 -3.69 10.44
N PHE A 125 2.76 -2.99 9.52
CA PHE A 125 2.54 -3.44 8.15
C PHE A 125 3.86 -3.57 7.38
N LEU A 126 4.69 -2.53 7.34
CA LEU A 126 5.94 -2.52 6.60
C LEU A 126 6.95 -3.52 7.16
N ALA A 127 7.08 -3.59 8.50
CA ALA A 127 7.96 -4.54 9.16
C ALA A 127 7.54 -5.99 8.87
N LEU A 128 6.23 -6.27 8.96
CA LEU A 128 5.72 -7.61 8.66
C LEU A 128 5.94 -7.98 7.19
N SER A 129 5.68 -7.06 6.26
CA SER A 129 5.90 -7.26 4.82
C SER A 129 7.36 -7.57 4.52
N SER A 130 8.30 -6.79 5.09
CA SER A 130 9.74 -7.01 4.93
C SER A 130 10.20 -8.36 5.50
N LEU A 131 9.77 -8.71 6.72
CA LEU A 131 10.15 -9.97 7.35
C LEU A 131 9.60 -11.18 6.63
N ALA A 132 8.42 -11.05 6.08
CA ALA A 132 7.79 -12.13 5.35
C ALA A 132 8.40 -12.33 3.96
N GLU A 133 8.76 -11.24 3.25
CA GLU A 133 9.50 -11.36 2.00
C GLU A 133 10.84 -12.08 2.21
N ARG A 134 11.57 -11.72 3.28
CA ARG A 134 12.79 -12.44 3.67
C ARG A 134 12.56 -13.92 3.96
N ARG A 135 11.42 -14.30 4.54
CA ARG A 135 11.03 -15.70 4.76
C ARG A 135 10.68 -16.39 3.46
N ARG A 136 9.94 -15.75 2.56
CA ARG A 136 9.59 -16.27 1.24
C ARG A 136 10.83 -16.60 0.43
N GLN A 137 11.79 -15.68 0.37
CA GLN A 137 13.07 -15.91 -0.31
C GLN A 137 13.86 -17.10 0.25
N ARG A 138 13.71 -17.40 1.57
CA ARG A 138 14.36 -18.55 2.19
C ARG A 138 13.64 -19.87 1.96
N LEU A 139 12.34 -19.86 1.73
CA LEU A 139 11.48 -21.03 1.73
C LEU A 139 10.92 -21.41 0.36
N GLY A 140 11.12 -20.57 -0.67
CA GLY A 140 10.59 -20.81 -2.02
C GLY A 140 9.05 -20.86 -2.10
N ASP A 141 8.34 -20.37 -1.09
CA ASP A 141 6.87 -20.47 -1.02
C ASP A 141 6.19 -19.22 -1.59
N ASP A 142 5.41 -19.40 -2.66
CA ASP A 142 4.63 -18.34 -3.34
C ASP A 142 3.36 -17.92 -2.58
N ARG A 143 3.09 -18.45 -1.39
CA ARG A 143 1.94 -18.08 -0.58
C ARG A 143 2.17 -16.75 0.13
N SER A 144 1.93 -15.69 -0.60
CA SER A 144 2.14 -14.33 -0.17
C SER A 144 1.20 -13.89 0.96
N LEU A 145 1.69 -12.97 1.76
CA LEU A 145 1.09 -12.19 2.84
C LEU A 145 -0.13 -11.36 2.44
N ARG A 146 -0.93 -11.81 1.52
CA ARG A 146 -2.19 -11.17 1.12
C ARG A 146 -3.24 -11.07 2.24
N PHE A 147 -2.96 -11.54 3.46
CA PHE A 147 -3.98 -11.76 4.49
C PHE A 147 -3.86 -10.92 5.76
N VAL A 148 -3.07 -9.85 5.76
CA VAL A 148 -3.11 -8.92 6.91
C VAL A 148 -4.05 -7.76 6.59
N GLY A 149 -5.29 -8.10 6.27
CA GLY A 149 -6.38 -7.13 6.18
C GLY A 149 -6.70 -6.56 7.57
N GLY A 150 -7.15 -5.31 7.62
CA GLY A 150 -7.57 -4.63 8.84
C GLY A 150 -8.99 -4.08 8.72
N LEU A 151 -9.50 -3.51 9.81
CA LEU A 151 -10.78 -2.82 9.85
C LEU A 151 -10.73 -1.46 9.13
N ALA A 152 -9.57 -0.79 9.19
CA ALA A 152 -9.31 0.48 8.51
C ALA A 152 -8.19 0.29 7.48
N GLU A 153 -8.57 0.21 6.21
CA GLU A 153 -7.71 0.03 5.05
C GLU A 153 -7.88 1.21 4.08
N GLY A 154 -7.36 1.09 2.85
CA GLY A 154 -7.38 2.18 1.88
C GLY A 154 -8.76 2.75 1.60
N THR A 155 -9.75 1.89 1.33
CA THR A 155 -11.12 2.31 1.01
C THR A 155 -11.80 3.02 2.19
N GLU A 156 -11.64 2.50 3.40
CA GLU A 156 -12.20 3.11 4.62
C GLU A 156 -11.57 4.49 4.87
N THR A 157 -10.25 4.64 4.64
CA THR A 157 -9.56 5.93 4.75
C THR A 157 -10.12 6.94 3.74
N VAL A 158 -10.32 6.52 2.49
CA VAL A 158 -10.90 7.40 1.45
C VAL A 158 -12.29 7.89 1.88
N ILE A 159 -13.15 7.00 2.34
CA ILE A 159 -14.50 7.35 2.78
C ILE A 159 -14.46 8.33 3.96
N VAL A 160 -13.63 8.07 4.96
CA VAL A 160 -13.52 8.91 6.15
C VAL A 160 -13.05 10.33 5.80
N TYR A 161 -12.08 10.47 4.90
CA TYR A 161 -11.61 11.78 4.49
C TYR A 161 -12.66 12.54 3.68
N VAL A 162 -13.39 11.87 2.80
CA VAL A 162 -14.56 12.45 2.12
C VAL A 162 -15.58 12.94 3.15
N LEU A 163 -15.89 12.13 4.18
CA LEU A 163 -16.82 12.53 5.24
C LEU A 163 -16.33 13.75 6.03
N ILE A 164 -15.04 13.83 6.33
CA ILE A 164 -14.45 14.99 7.00
C ILE A 164 -14.61 16.26 6.16
N PHE A 165 -14.36 16.19 4.84
CA PHE A 165 -14.50 17.35 3.96
C PHE A 165 -15.95 17.77 3.74
N LEU A 166 -16.88 16.83 3.73
CA LEU A 166 -18.31 17.12 3.60
C LEU A 166 -18.96 17.59 4.91
N LEU A 167 -18.45 17.13 6.06
CA LEU A 167 -19.03 17.37 7.39
C LEU A 167 -17.97 17.89 8.37
N PRO A 168 -17.27 19.03 8.04
CA PRO A 168 -16.16 19.51 8.85
C PRO A 168 -16.55 19.88 10.29
N GLN A 169 -17.80 20.22 10.53
CA GLN A 169 -18.35 20.47 11.87
C GLN A 169 -18.34 19.23 12.77
N HIS A 170 -18.34 18.03 12.20
CA HIS A 170 -18.28 16.75 12.91
C HIS A 170 -16.87 16.10 12.88
N ALA A 171 -15.89 16.78 12.31
CA ALA A 171 -14.55 16.23 12.07
C ALA A 171 -13.91 15.64 13.34
N THR A 172 -14.04 16.29 14.49
CA THR A 172 -13.49 15.79 15.76
C THR A 172 -14.03 14.39 16.12
N VAL A 173 -15.33 14.19 16.00
CA VAL A 173 -15.98 12.91 16.31
C VAL A 173 -15.59 11.85 15.26
N ILE A 174 -15.58 12.23 13.99
CA ILE A 174 -15.19 11.33 12.87
C ILE A 174 -13.76 10.87 13.07
N VAL A 175 -12.82 11.78 13.40
CA VAL A 175 -11.40 11.44 13.63
C VAL A 175 -11.24 10.52 14.83
N TRP A 176 -11.93 10.75 15.96
CA TRP A 176 -11.89 9.84 17.11
C TRP A 176 -12.41 8.43 16.77
N ALA A 177 -13.54 8.34 16.08
CA ALA A 177 -14.09 7.05 15.64
C ALA A 177 -13.12 6.32 14.72
N PHE A 178 -12.50 7.04 13.79
CA PHE A 178 -11.51 6.46 12.89
C PHE A 178 -10.21 6.08 13.59
N THR A 179 -9.78 6.87 14.58
CA THR A 179 -8.61 6.53 15.43
C THR A 179 -8.83 5.18 16.11
N ALA A 180 -10.02 4.93 16.67
CA ALA A 180 -10.34 3.65 17.27
C ALA A 180 -10.27 2.50 16.25
N ALA A 181 -10.80 2.68 15.05
CA ALA A 181 -10.74 1.68 13.98
C ALA A 181 -9.30 1.38 13.54
N VAL A 182 -8.45 2.41 13.39
CA VAL A 182 -7.03 2.26 13.04
C VAL A 182 -6.26 1.58 14.18
N ALA A 183 -6.53 1.92 15.43
CA ALA A 183 -5.89 1.28 16.59
C ALA A 183 -6.25 -0.22 16.67
N ILE A 184 -7.50 -0.59 16.42
CA ILE A 184 -7.91 -1.99 16.32
C ILE A 184 -7.16 -2.68 15.17
N THR A 185 -7.07 -2.04 14.01
CA THR A 185 -6.30 -2.56 12.87
C THR A 185 -4.83 -2.76 13.22
N ALA A 186 -4.21 -1.82 13.92
CA ALA A 186 -2.83 -1.93 14.38
C ALA A 186 -2.65 -3.14 15.32
N ALA A 187 -3.55 -3.31 16.29
CA ALA A 187 -3.54 -4.46 17.19
C ALA A 187 -3.71 -5.79 16.43
N GLN A 188 -4.64 -5.86 15.48
CA GLN A 188 -4.84 -7.04 14.62
C GLN A 188 -3.57 -7.38 13.82
N ARG A 189 -2.91 -6.38 13.24
CA ARG A 189 -1.64 -6.55 12.49
C ARG A 189 -0.52 -7.07 13.38
N ILE A 190 -0.37 -6.50 14.58
CA ILE A 190 0.64 -6.93 15.55
C ILE A 190 0.40 -8.39 15.98
N VAL A 191 -0.83 -8.72 16.39
CA VAL A 191 -1.16 -10.09 16.83
C VAL A 191 -0.96 -11.11 15.70
N THR A 192 -1.46 -10.79 14.51
CA THR A 192 -1.31 -11.67 13.34
C THR A 192 0.15 -11.81 12.94
N GLY A 193 0.90 -10.70 12.92
CA GLY A 193 2.32 -10.70 12.61
C GLY A 193 3.13 -11.56 13.58
N VAL A 194 2.90 -11.40 14.89
CA VAL A 194 3.56 -12.23 15.91
C VAL A 194 3.23 -13.71 15.73
N ARG A 195 1.96 -14.06 15.45
CA ARG A 195 1.56 -15.47 15.21
C ARG A 195 2.23 -16.04 13.97
N LEU A 196 2.24 -15.31 12.86
CA LEU A 196 2.88 -15.72 11.61
C LEU A 196 4.39 -15.90 11.78
N LEU A 197 5.03 -14.99 12.52
CA LEU A 197 6.47 -15.03 12.72
C LEU A 197 6.92 -16.07 13.75
N ARG A 198 6.06 -16.51 14.66
CA ARG A 198 6.30 -17.60 15.62
C ARG A 198 6.09 -18.97 15.00
N ALA A 199 5.30 -19.11 13.94
CA ALA A 199 5.14 -20.39 13.26
C ALA A 199 6.52 -20.86 12.75
N PRO A 200 6.93 -22.13 13.04
CA PRO A 200 8.19 -22.66 12.52
C PRO A 200 8.16 -22.59 10.99
N ALA A 201 9.27 -22.19 10.38
CA ALA A 201 9.44 -22.31 8.95
C ALA A 201 9.19 -23.78 8.60
N ARG A 202 8.21 -24.08 7.73
CA ARG A 202 8.00 -25.46 7.28
C ARG A 202 9.32 -25.97 6.71
N ALA A 203 9.81 -27.10 7.25
CA ALA A 203 10.95 -27.77 6.68
C ALA A 203 10.66 -28.05 5.20
N GLU A 204 11.60 -27.77 4.34
CA GLU A 204 11.59 -28.20 2.94
C GLU A 204 11.20 -29.69 2.89
N PRO A 205 10.27 -30.11 2.01
CA PRO A 205 10.13 -31.53 1.75
C PRO A 205 11.49 -32.02 1.31
N ALA A 206 12.03 -32.98 2.07
CA ALA A 206 13.34 -33.59 1.85
C ALA A 206 13.52 -33.88 0.35
N GLY A 207 14.58 -33.35 -0.23
CA GLY A 207 14.79 -33.22 -1.65
C GLY A 207 14.45 -34.48 -2.45
N VAL A 208 13.80 -34.28 -3.57
CA VAL A 208 13.88 -35.21 -4.70
C VAL A 208 15.36 -35.31 -5.05
N PRO A 209 15.97 -36.50 -4.99
CA PRO A 209 17.36 -36.69 -5.38
C PRO A 209 17.48 -36.24 -6.84
N THR A 210 18.23 -35.20 -7.09
CA THR A 210 18.64 -34.89 -8.46
C THR A 210 19.44 -36.10 -8.94
N ALA A 211 18.83 -36.88 -9.84
CA ALA A 211 19.50 -37.96 -10.53
C ALA A 211 20.79 -37.35 -11.14
N ARG A 212 21.92 -37.79 -10.63
CA ARG A 212 23.23 -37.50 -11.22
C ARG A 212 23.14 -37.92 -12.67
N ALA A 213 23.13 -36.97 -13.58
CA ALA A 213 23.41 -37.18 -14.97
C ALA A 213 24.75 -37.92 -15.07
N GLY A 214 24.69 -39.18 -15.45
CA GLY A 214 25.86 -40.03 -15.59
C GLY A 214 26.85 -39.38 -16.54
N ALA A 215 28.05 -39.14 -16.04
CA ALA A 215 29.21 -38.83 -16.88
C ALA A 215 29.48 -40.07 -17.76
N ALA A 216 29.23 -39.96 -19.06
CA ALA A 216 29.74 -40.93 -20.04
C ALA A 216 31.26 -40.85 -20.08
N PRO A 217 31.98 -41.98 -20.10
CA PRO A 217 33.42 -41.99 -20.20
C PRO A 217 33.85 -41.52 -21.60
N VAL A 218 34.70 -40.52 -21.59
CA VAL A 218 35.43 -40.11 -22.82
C VAL A 218 36.44 -41.19 -23.18
N THR A 219 36.17 -41.98 -24.21
CA THR A 219 37.13 -42.87 -24.81
C THR A 219 38.10 -42.05 -25.66
N HIS A 220 39.34 -41.95 -25.18
CA HIS A 220 40.46 -41.53 -26.03
C HIS A 220 40.80 -42.64 -27.00
N GLU A 221 40.52 -42.47 -28.26
CA GLU A 221 41.13 -43.24 -29.35
C GLU A 221 42.46 -42.58 -29.71
N GLU A 222 43.55 -43.25 -29.35
CA GLU A 222 44.86 -43.06 -29.95
C GLU A 222 44.80 -43.58 -31.38
N SER A 223 45.13 -42.71 -32.33
CA SER A 223 45.42 -43.14 -33.69
C SER A 223 46.81 -42.63 -34.06
N ALA A 224 47.74 -43.62 -34.01
CA ALA A 224 49.05 -43.52 -34.63
C ALA A 224 48.92 -43.73 -36.16
N THR A 225 49.46 -42.86 -36.92
CA THR A 225 50.35 -42.98 -38.10
C THR A 225 50.46 -41.63 -38.76
#